data_569ac6aa837974407d7b11ef941bbc2a
#
_entry.id   569ac6aa837974407d7b11ef941bbc2a
#
_cell.length_a   1.000
_cell.length_b   1.000
_cell.length_c   1.000
_cell.angle_alpha   90.00
_cell.angle_beta   90.00
_cell.angle_gamma   90.00
#
_symmetry.space_group_name_H-M   'P 1'
#
loop_
_entity.id
_entity.type
_entity.pdbx_description
1 polymer ?
#
loop_
_entity_poly.entity_id
_entity_poly.type
_entity_poly.pdbx_seq_one_letter_code
_entity_poly.pdbx_strand_id
1 'polypeptide(L)'
;MKKEYQATNYESDLTDKQWEAIKEFFPSENKSKYHKRSFVEAVLYIVKTGCQWRMLPHDYPPHDTVWSFYRRARENGVKTLYRYPTIQAGCADDGYRGTFRNTFDEFHNIRIDISMRIKERKGFQVLPKRWVVERTFAWLNCSRRLSKDYETSCCSAETMIMISHAATLLKRL
;
A
#
# COMPACT_ATOMS: atom_id res chain seq x y z
N MET A 1 31.29 -9.67 -2.70
CA MET A 1 30.54 -9.82 -3.96
C MET A 1 29.06 -9.58 -3.70
N LYS A 2 28.39 -8.77 -4.49
CA LYS A 2 26.90 -8.66 -4.46
C LYS A 2 26.35 -9.92 -5.13
N LYS A 3 25.31 -10.52 -4.55
CA LYS A 3 24.57 -11.60 -5.19
C LYS A 3 23.82 -11.03 -6.40
N GLU A 4 23.90 -11.69 -7.55
CA GLU A 4 23.04 -11.39 -8.69
C GLU A 4 21.57 -11.64 -8.31
N TYR A 5 20.67 -10.92 -8.98
CA TYR A 5 19.25 -11.15 -8.83
C TYR A 5 18.89 -12.54 -9.41
N GLN A 6 18.19 -13.32 -8.61
CA GLN A 6 17.59 -14.59 -9.05
C GLN A 6 16.08 -14.47 -8.87
N ALA A 7 15.32 -14.69 -9.94
CA ALA A 7 13.86 -14.71 -9.88
C ALA A 7 13.40 -15.91 -9.04
N THR A 8 12.45 -15.66 -8.14
CA THR A 8 11.90 -16.68 -7.24
C THR A 8 10.65 -17.36 -7.83
N ASN A 9 10.05 -16.79 -8.87
CA ASN A 9 8.88 -17.30 -9.59
C ASN A 9 7.60 -17.40 -8.72
N TYR A 10 7.46 -16.55 -7.71
CA TYR A 10 6.21 -16.42 -6.98
C TYR A 10 5.24 -15.48 -7.70
N GLU A 11 3.93 -15.70 -7.53
CA GLU A 11 2.87 -14.83 -8.12
C GLU A 11 2.99 -13.34 -7.72
N SER A 12 3.68 -13.09 -6.61
CA SER A 12 3.93 -11.74 -6.08
C SER A 12 5.15 -11.06 -6.68
N ASP A 13 5.98 -11.78 -7.43
CA ASP A 13 7.22 -11.24 -8.00
C ASP A 13 6.90 -10.23 -9.09
N LEU A 14 7.81 -9.29 -9.24
CA LEU A 14 7.71 -8.23 -10.25
C LEU A 14 8.18 -8.76 -11.60
N THR A 15 7.46 -8.42 -12.67
CA THR A 15 8.00 -8.51 -14.01
C THR A 15 9.13 -7.50 -14.21
N ASP A 16 9.97 -7.70 -15.21
CA ASP A 16 11.05 -6.74 -15.51
C ASP A 16 10.49 -5.35 -15.82
N LYS A 17 9.37 -5.28 -16.54
CA LYS A 17 8.68 -4.03 -16.85
C LYS A 17 8.23 -3.30 -15.58
N GLN A 18 7.67 -4.02 -14.63
CA GLN A 18 7.22 -3.45 -13.34
C GLN A 18 8.41 -2.98 -12.49
N TRP A 19 9.50 -3.76 -12.47
CA TRP A 19 10.71 -3.36 -11.77
C TRP A 19 11.33 -2.10 -12.37
N GLU A 20 11.45 -2.02 -13.70
CA GLU A 20 11.96 -0.84 -14.40
C GLU A 20 11.17 0.44 -14.04
N ALA A 21 9.86 0.34 -13.88
CA ALA A 21 9.00 1.47 -13.51
C ALA A 21 9.25 2.02 -12.10
N ILE A 22 9.82 1.22 -11.19
CA ILE A 22 10.00 1.62 -9.78
C ILE A 22 11.46 1.64 -9.32
N LYS A 23 12.41 1.13 -10.11
CA LYS A 23 13.82 0.97 -9.69
C LYS A 23 14.48 2.28 -9.26
N GLU A 24 14.08 3.41 -9.83
CA GLU A 24 14.62 4.73 -9.51
C GLU A 24 14.38 5.15 -8.04
N PHE A 25 13.28 4.64 -7.43
CA PHE A 25 12.97 4.88 -6.02
C PHE A 25 13.85 4.06 -5.07
N PHE A 26 14.64 3.14 -5.60
CA PHE A 26 15.51 2.23 -4.84
C PHE A 26 16.98 2.32 -5.29
N PRO A 27 17.67 3.45 -5.03
CA PRO A 27 19.04 3.64 -5.50
C PRO A 27 19.98 2.51 -5.02
N SER A 28 20.90 2.11 -5.89
CA SER A 28 21.76 0.93 -5.71
C SER A 28 22.95 1.14 -4.76
N GLU A 29 23.13 2.32 -4.22
CA GLU A 29 24.32 2.71 -3.42
C GLU A 29 24.44 2.02 -2.06
N ASN A 30 23.48 1.20 -1.67
CA ASN A 30 23.53 0.48 -0.41
C ASN A 30 24.51 -0.69 -0.46
N LYS A 31 25.28 -0.84 0.61
CA LYS A 31 26.24 -1.94 0.88
C LYS A 31 25.57 -3.31 1.06
N SER A 32 24.31 -3.49 0.66
CA SER A 32 23.61 -4.77 0.79
C SER A 32 24.21 -5.83 -0.12
N LYS A 33 24.34 -7.04 0.41
CA LYS A 33 24.74 -8.24 -0.33
C LYS A 33 23.69 -8.67 -1.36
N TYR A 34 22.41 -8.36 -1.10
CA TYR A 34 21.28 -8.78 -1.93
C TYR A 34 20.82 -7.67 -2.87
N HIS A 35 20.24 -8.05 -4.01
CA HIS A 35 19.67 -7.13 -4.96
C HIS A 35 18.43 -6.42 -4.39
N LYS A 36 18.19 -5.15 -4.76
CA LYS A 36 17.07 -4.36 -4.22
C LYS A 36 15.71 -4.95 -4.59
N ARG A 37 15.58 -5.46 -5.81
CA ARG A 37 14.37 -6.11 -6.29
C ARG A 37 13.95 -7.27 -5.39
N SER A 38 14.89 -8.11 -4.94
CA SER A 38 14.58 -9.22 -4.02
C SER A 38 14.00 -8.77 -2.69
N PHE A 39 14.36 -7.59 -2.18
CA PHE A 39 13.74 -7.04 -0.98
C PHE A 39 12.32 -6.57 -1.23
N VAL A 40 12.08 -5.90 -2.35
CA VAL A 40 10.75 -5.42 -2.72
C VAL A 40 9.81 -6.60 -2.94
N GLU A 41 10.24 -7.61 -3.68
CA GLU A 41 9.47 -8.84 -3.92
C GLU A 41 9.16 -9.60 -2.64
N ALA A 42 10.12 -9.69 -1.70
CA ALA A 42 9.89 -10.28 -0.39
C ALA A 42 8.78 -9.56 0.41
N VAL A 43 8.77 -8.22 0.36
CA VAL A 43 7.70 -7.43 1.01
C VAL A 43 6.36 -7.64 0.30
N LEU A 44 6.34 -7.65 -1.03
CA LEU A 44 5.13 -7.94 -1.83
C LEU A 44 4.57 -9.34 -1.54
N TYR A 45 5.45 -10.33 -1.37
CA TYR A 45 5.09 -11.67 -0.96
C TYR A 45 4.37 -11.70 0.40
N ILE A 46 4.91 -11.00 1.40
CA ILE A 46 4.28 -10.87 2.73
C ILE A 46 2.90 -10.20 2.63
N VAL A 47 2.78 -9.14 1.86
CA VAL A 47 1.50 -8.44 1.64
C VAL A 47 0.48 -9.35 0.98
N LYS A 48 0.89 -10.09 -0.05
CA LYS A 48 0.01 -10.98 -0.82
C LYS A 48 -0.44 -12.19 0.00
N THR A 49 0.49 -12.87 0.70
CA THR A 49 0.24 -14.13 1.40
C THR A 49 -0.24 -13.95 2.83
N GLY A 50 0.07 -12.82 3.45
CA GLY A 50 -0.18 -12.57 4.87
C GLY A 50 0.70 -13.40 5.82
N CYS A 51 1.77 -14.02 5.33
CA CYS A 51 2.65 -14.82 6.17
C CYS A 51 3.35 -13.97 7.24
N GLN A 52 3.78 -14.62 8.31
CA GLN A 52 4.63 -13.97 9.32
C GLN A 52 6.02 -13.69 8.73
N TRP A 53 6.67 -12.61 9.17
CA TRP A 53 8.02 -12.24 8.72
C TRP A 53 9.03 -13.39 8.81
N ARG A 54 8.96 -14.18 9.89
CA ARG A 54 9.85 -15.32 10.12
C ARG A 54 9.57 -16.52 9.20
N MET A 55 8.40 -16.54 8.55
CA MET A 55 7.99 -17.60 7.62
C MET A 55 8.22 -17.21 6.16
N LEU A 56 8.99 -16.15 5.92
CA LEU A 56 9.40 -15.77 4.58
C LEU A 56 10.23 -16.90 3.97
N PRO A 57 9.96 -17.33 2.72
CA PRO A 57 10.72 -18.37 2.03
C PRO A 57 12.22 -18.07 1.98
N HIS A 58 13.04 -19.11 2.01
CA HIS A 58 14.51 -19.02 2.01
C HIS A 58 15.09 -18.50 0.68
N ASP A 59 14.30 -18.48 -0.39
CA ASP A 59 14.67 -17.92 -1.69
C ASP A 59 14.84 -16.39 -1.63
N TYR A 60 14.16 -15.76 -0.70
CA TYR A 60 14.32 -14.33 -0.41
C TYR A 60 15.50 -14.04 0.53
N PRO A 61 15.91 -12.78 0.67
CA PRO A 61 16.86 -12.40 1.71
C PRO A 61 16.33 -12.75 3.10
N PRO A 62 17.22 -12.97 4.11
CA PRO A 62 16.81 -13.29 5.47
C PRO A 62 15.79 -12.31 6.02
N HIS A 63 14.76 -12.81 6.69
CA HIS A 63 13.62 -12.04 7.17
C HIS A 63 14.00 -10.81 8.00
N ASP A 64 15.04 -10.89 8.84
CA ASP A 64 15.53 -9.74 9.61
C ASP A 64 16.05 -8.61 8.73
N THR A 65 16.71 -8.98 7.62
CA THR A 65 17.23 -8.02 6.66
C THR A 65 16.11 -7.39 5.85
N VAL A 66 15.08 -8.18 5.47
CA VAL A 66 13.87 -7.68 4.79
C VAL A 66 13.08 -6.78 5.72
N TRP A 67 12.91 -7.15 6.98
CA TRP A 67 12.26 -6.32 8.00
C TRP A 67 12.98 -4.97 8.17
N SER A 68 14.32 -4.99 8.27
CA SER A 68 15.12 -3.77 8.38
C SER A 68 14.99 -2.86 7.14
N PHE A 69 14.88 -3.45 5.95
CA PHE A 69 14.61 -2.72 4.71
C PHE A 69 13.21 -2.09 4.75
N TYR A 70 12.16 -2.85 5.06
CA TYR A 70 10.79 -2.38 5.19
C TYR A 70 10.67 -1.25 6.21
N ARG A 71 11.26 -1.41 7.41
CA ARG A 71 11.24 -0.38 8.46
C ARG A 71 11.81 0.94 7.98
N ARG A 72 12.98 0.92 7.33
CA ARG A 72 13.61 2.14 6.77
C ARG A 72 12.79 2.75 5.66
N ALA A 73 12.22 1.94 4.77
CA ALA A 73 11.37 2.42 3.70
C ALA A 73 10.09 3.08 4.25
N ARG A 74 9.48 2.49 5.29
CA ARG A 74 8.35 3.05 6.02
C ARG A 74 8.68 4.41 6.65
N GLU A 75 9.77 4.50 7.38
CA GLU A 75 10.20 5.75 8.04
C GLU A 75 10.46 6.86 7.01
N ASN A 76 11.04 6.54 5.86
CA ASN A 76 11.24 7.49 4.77
C ASN A 76 9.96 7.80 4.01
N GLY A 77 9.10 6.79 3.79
CA GLY A 77 7.83 6.90 3.06
C GLY A 77 6.82 7.77 3.79
N VAL A 78 6.70 7.63 5.11
CA VAL A 78 5.80 8.49 5.92
C VAL A 78 6.16 9.97 5.74
N LYS A 79 7.45 10.31 5.69
CA LYS A 79 7.90 11.68 5.41
C LYS A 79 7.51 12.17 4.01
N THR A 80 7.36 11.27 3.05
CA THR A 80 6.99 11.58 1.66
C THR A 80 5.49 11.75 1.48
N LEU A 81 4.67 11.05 2.30
CA LEU A 81 3.21 11.11 2.26
C LEU A 81 2.63 12.50 2.55
N TYR A 82 3.31 13.30 3.39
CA TYR A 82 2.95 14.70 3.60
C TYR A 82 3.19 15.60 2.38
N ARG A 83 3.68 15.06 1.25
CA ARG A 83 4.09 15.79 0.06
C ARG A 83 3.28 15.47 -1.20
N TYR A 84 1.98 15.19 -1.08
CA TYR A 84 1.12 15.12 -2.27
C TYR A 84 0.31 16.41 -2.47
N PRO A 85 0.95 17.50 -2.98
CA PRO A 85 0.26 18.77 -3.22
C PRO A 85 -0.78 18.68 -4.34
N THR A 86 -0.81 17.54 -5.05
CA THR A 86 -1.72 17.28 -6.17
C THR A 86 -3.08 16.73 -5.74
N ILE A 87 -3.23 16.27 -4.48
CA ILE A 87 -4.52 15.78 -3.99
C ILE A 87 -5.40 16.99 -3.66
N GLN A 88 -6.46 17.19 -4.45
CA GLN A 88 -7.40 18.30 -4.28
C GLN A 88 -8.74 17.86 -3.71
N ALA A 89 -9.11 16.60 -3.86
CA ALA A 89 -10.37 16.07 -3.37
C ALA A 89 -10.28 14.60 -2.98
N GLY A 90 -11.13 14.17 -2.04
CA GLY A 90 -11.32 12.80 -1.64
C GLY A 90 -12.80 12.44 -1.57
N CYS A 91 -13.11 11.14 -1.55
CA CYS A 91 -14.45 10.62 -1.33
C CYS A 91 -14.47 9.84 -0.03
N ALA A 92 -15.49 10.03 0.78
CA ALA A 92 -15.68 9.31 2.03
C ALA A 92 -17.12 8.83 2.19
N ASP A 93 -17.31 7.81 3.03
CA ASP A 93 -18.62 7.31 3.43
C ASP A 93 -19.30 8.28 4.43
N ASP A 94 -20.60 8.10 4.58
CA ASP A 94 -21.46 8.85 5.48
C ASP A 94 -21.01 8.81 6.95
N GLY A 95 -20.32 7.75 7.36
CA GLY A 95 -19.70 7.63 8.68
C GLY A 95 -18.63 8.68 9.01
N TYR A 96 -18.06 9.33 7.99
CA TYR A 96 -17.02 10.35 8.13
C TYR A 96 -17.55 11.79 8.10
N ARG A 97 -18.80 11.99 8.47
CA ARG A 97 -19.40 13.34 8.64
C ARG A 97 -18.77 14.10 9.80
N GLY A 98 -18.78 15.40 9.70
CA GLY A 98 -18.39 16.29 10.79
C GLY A 98 -16.90 16.52 10.88
N THR A 99 -16.29 16.17 12.01
CA THR A 99 -14.89 16.53 12.34
C THR A 99 -13.89 16.15 11.26
N PHE A 100 -14.01 14.94 10.69
CA PHE A 100 -13.08 14.48 9.65
C PHE A 100 -13.09 15.39 8.40
N ARG A 101 -14.29 15.71 7.88
CA ARG A 101 -14.44 16.60 6.74
C ARG A 101 -13.86 17.99 7.03
N ASN A 102 -14.20 18.56 8.18
CA ASN A 102 -13.76 19.89 8.55
C ASN A 102 -12.25 19.96 8.72
N THR A 103 -11.65 18.94 9.35
CA THR A 103 -10.20 18.85 9.52
C THR A 103 -9.46 18.79 8.18
N PHE A 104 -9.94 18.01 7.21
CA PHE A 104 -9.28 17.91 5.91
C PHE A 104 -9.43 19.18 5.08
N ASP A 105 -10.57 19.85 5.17
CA ASP A 105 -10.83 21.12 4.48
C ASP A 105 -9.96 22.25 5.06
N GLU A 106 -9.92 22.36 6.41
CA GLU A 106 -9.20 23.44 7.11
C GLU A 106 -7.68 23.27 7.11
N PHE A 107 -7.17 22.04 7.37
CA PHE A 107 -5.72 21.82 7.54
C PHE A 107 -4.99 21.39 6.28
N HIS A 108 -5.69 20.77 5.33
CA HIS A 108 -5.06 20.20 4.14
C HIS A 108 -5.56 20.82 2.84
N ASN A 109 -6.56 21.69 2.89
CA ASN A 109 -7.21 22.26 1.70
C ASN A 109 -7.67 21.17 0.71
N ILE A 110 -8.15 20.04 1.25
CA ILE A 110 -8.61 18.86 0.49
C ILE A 110 -10.12 18.76 0.67
N ARG A 111 -10.88 18.95 -0.40
CA ARG A 111 -12.33 18.79 -0.38
C ARG A 111 -12.74 17.32 -0.23
N ILE A 112 -13.47 17.00 0.84
CA ILE A 112 -14.02 15.66 1.04
C ILE A 112 -15.49 15.63 0.61
N ASP A 113 -15.76 14.88 -0.46
CA ASP A 113 -17.12 14.60 -0.92
C ASP A 113 -17.67 13.38 -0.15
N ILE A 114 -18.70 13.61 0.67
CA ILE A 114 -19.36 12.56 1.45
C ILE A 114 -20.57 12.03 0.69
N SER A 115 -20.59 10.72 0.46
CA SER A 115 -21.70 10.02 -0.17
C SER A 115 -22.85 9.85 0.82
N MET A 116 -23.87 10.74 0.77
CA MET A 116 -25.02 10.72 1.65
C MET A 116 -26.19 9.96 1.06
N ARG A 117 -26.86 9.15 1.90
CA ARG A 117 -28.12 8.51 1.55
C ARG A 117 -29.26 9.54 1.61
N ILE A 118 -30.09 9.59 0.58
CA ILE A 118 -31.30 10.43 0.58
C ILE A 118 -32.32 9.77 1.52
N LYS A 119 -32.58 10.38 2.68
CA LYS A 119 -33.43 9.80 3.75
C LYS A 119 -34.88 9.55 3.34
N GLU A 120 -35.37 10.30 2.36
CA GLU A 120 -36.77 10.28 1.93
C GLU A 120 -37.11 9.11 0.97
N ARG A 121 -36.10 8.44 0.41
CA ARG A 121 -36.30 7.27 -0.47
C ARG A 121 -36.10 5.97 0.28
N LYS A 122 -37.18 5.16 0.38
CA LYS A 122 -37.11 3.76 0.84
C LYS A 122 -36.59 2.87 -0.31
N GLY A 123 -35.69 1.96 0.01
CA GLY A 123 -35.15 0.96 -0.93
C GLY A 123 -33.69 1.19 -1.34
N PHE A 124 -33.25 0.44 -2.34
CA PHE A 124 -31.88 0.55 -2.87
C PHE A 124 -31.68 1.86 -3.62
N GLN A 125 -30.60 2.57 -3.27
CA GLN A 125 -30.21 3.82 -3.91
C GLN A 125 -28.76 3.71 -4.39
N VAL A 126 -28.53 4.01 -5.66
CA VAL A 126 -27.19 4.18 -6.22
C VAL A 126 -26.65 5.53 -5.75
N LEU A 127 -25.69 5.48 -4.82
CA LEU A 127 -25.03 6.70 -4.32
C LEU A 127 -23.87 7.06 -5.23
N PRO A 128 -23.79 8.34 -5.69
CA PRO A 128 -22.67 8.80 -6.49
C PRO A 128 -21.34 8.56 -5.76
N LYS A 129 -20.33 8.09 -6.48
CA LYS A 129 -18.95 7.85 -5.97
C LYS A 129 -18.78 6.77 -4.88
N ARG A 130 -19.84 6.20 -4.31
CA ARG A 130 -19.73 5.10 -3.33
C ARG A 130 -19.00 3.90 -3.92
N TRP A 131 -19.24 3.59 -5.19
CA TRP A 131 -18.56 2.50 -5.89
C TRP A 131 -17.03 2.66 -5.91
N VAL A 132 -16.50 3.88 -5.82
CA VAL A 132 -15.04 4.14 -5.76
C VAL A 132 -14.47 3.60 -4.46
N VAL A 133 -15.14 3.86 -3.35
CA VAL A 133 -14.75 3.35 -2.02
C VAL A 133 -14.83 1.83 -2.00
N GLU A 134 -15.97 1.26 -2.45
CA GLU A 134 -16.18 -0.19 -2.49
C GLU A 134 -15.15 -0.90 -3.40
N ARG A 135 -14.84 -0.32 -4.56
CA ARG A 135 -13.79 -0.83 -5.45
C ARG A 135 -12.42 -0.81 -4.79
N THR A 136 -12.08 0.26 -4.08
CA THR A 136 -10.79 0.37 -3.38
C THR A 136 -10.65 -0.74 -2.33
N PHE A 137 -11.68 -0.94 -1.51
CA PHE A 137 -11.68 -2.04 -0.55
C PHE A 137 -11.61 -3.42 -1.23
N ALA A 138 -12.31 -3.63 -2.35
CA ALA A 138 -12.23 -4.87 -3.10
C ALA A 138 -10.81 -5.16 -3.60
N TRP A 139 -10.07 -4.14 -4.03
CA TRP A 139 -8.67 -4.29 -4.42
C TRP A 139 -7.76 -4.61 -3.24
N LEU A 140 -7.95 -3.94 -2.10
CA LEU A 140 -7.17 -4.19 -0.89
C LEU A 140 -7.40 -5.60 -0.33
N ASN A 141 -8.62 -6.11 -0.44
CA ASN A 141 -8.99 -7.47 -0.02
C ASN A 141 -8.26 -8.59 -0.79
N CYS A 142 -7.67 -8.28 -1.95
CA CYS A 142 -6.79 -9.22 -2.66
C CYS A 142 -5.46 -9.46 -1.93
N SER A 143 -5.15 -8.69 -0.90
CA SER A 143 -3.94 -8.81 -0.09
C SER A 143 -4.27 -9.43 1.25
N ARG A 144 -3.87 -10.69 1.47
CA ARG A 144 -4.18 -11.43 2.70
C ARG A 144 -3.67 -10.75 3.97
N ARG A 145 -2.60 -9.97 3.87
CA ARG A 145 -2.07 -9.19 5.00
C ARG A 145 -3.07 -8.17 5.53
N LEU A 146 -4.00 -7.71 4.71
CA LEU A 146 -5.05 -6.74 5.08
C LEU A 146 -6.38 -7.40 5.47
N SER A 147 -6.50 -8.72 5.43
CA SER A 147 -7.73 -9.44 5.81
C SER A 147 -8.04 -9.36 7.31
N LYS A 148 -7.03 -9.12 8.12
CA LYS A 148 -7.10 -8.88 9.57
C LYS A 148 -6.07 -7.82 9.94
N ASP A 149 -6.28 -7.17 11.06
CA ASP A 149 -5.30 -6.24 11.64
C ASP A 149 -4.19 -7.03 12.35
N TYR A 150 -3.09 -7.25 11.63
CA TYR A 150 -1.90 -7.92 12.14
C TYR A 150 -0.85 -6.92 12.64
N GLU A 151 -1.07 -5.63 12.41
CA GLU A 151 -0.08 -4.61 12.69
C GLU A 151 -0.33 -3.99 14.08
N THR A 152 0.73 -3.91 14.89
CA THR A 152 0.65 -3.33 16.23
C THR A 152 0.64 -1.81 16.25
N SER A 153 1.03 -1.16 15.15
CA SER A 153 1.03 0.30 15.04
C SER A 153 0.25 0.78 13.83
N CYS A 154 -0.51 1.86 13.98
CA CYS A 154 -1.25 2.50 12.89
C CYS A 154 -0.35 2.83 11.69
N CYS A 155 0.86 3.32 11.93
CA CYS A 155 1.83 3.63 10.87
C CYS A 155 2.24 2.38 10.07
N SER A 156 2.33 1.20 10.69
CA SER A 156 2.57 -0.05 9.98
C SER A 156 1.37 -0.46 9.15
N ALA A 157 0.17 -0.34 9.70
CA ALA A 157 -1.08 -0.66 9.01
C ALA A 157 -1.26 0.23 7.76
N GLU A 158 -1.09 1.53 7.89
CA GLU A 158 -1.12 2.48 6.78
C GLU A 158 -0.10 2.12 5.69
N THR A 159 1.14 1.80 6.09
CA THR A 159 2.18 1.41 5.14
C THR A 159 1.81 0.13 4.38
N MET A 160 1.23 -0.87 5.05
CA MET A 160 0.77 -2.11 4.40
C MET A 160 -0.36 -1.84 3.40
N ILE A 161 -1.30 -0.96 3.73
CA ILE A 161 -2.36 -0.53 2.81
C ILE A 161 -1.75 0.11 1.56
N MET A 162 -0.78 0.99 1.72
CA MET A 162 -0.12 1.68 0.61
C MET A 162 0.66 0.74 -0.29
N ILE A 163 1.41 -0.19 0.30
CA ILE A 163 2.15 -1.20 -0.47
C ILE A 163 1.17 -2.09 -1.25
N SER A 164 0.06 -2.52 -0.63
CA SER A 164 -0.99 -3.29 -1.30
C SER A 164 -1.59 -2.54 -2.48
N HIS A 165 -1.85 -1.26 -2.32
CA HIS A 165 -2.37 -0.41 -3.39
C HIS A 165 -1.33 -0.26 -4.52
N ALA A 166 -0.08 0.04 -4.19
CA ALA A 166 1.01 0.13 -5.16
C ALA A 166 1.19 -1.17 -5.95
N ALA A 167 1.15 -2.33 -5.26
CA ALA A 167 1.19 -3.65 -5.91
C ALA A 167 0.03 -3.85 -6.90
N THR A 168 -1.17 -3.39 -6.55
CA THR A 168 -2.34 -3.46 -7.43
C THR A 168 -2.19 -2.59 -8.66
N LEU A 169 -1.60 -1.40 -8.52
CA LEU A 169 -1.33 -0.49 -9.64
C LEU A 169 -0.23 -1.04 -10.55
N LEU A 170 0.84 -1.57 -9.98
CA LEU A 170 1.95 -2.18 -10.74
C LEU A 170 1.49 -3.34 -11.63
N LYS A 171 0.52 -4.14 -11.16
CA LYS A 171 -0.05 -5.24 -11.96
C LYS A 171 -0.80 -4.78 -13.23
N ARG A 172 -1.04 -3.48 -13.39
CA ARG A 172 -1.71 -2.91 -14.57
C ARG A 172 -0.73 -2.36 -15.61
N LEU A 173 0.56 -2.33 -15.28
CA LEU A 173 1.65 -2.00 -16.21
C LEU A 173 2.02 -3.22 -17.07
#